data_8acc8e0de5be931acfbc6e6ea0647a9a
#
_entry.id   8acc8e0de5be931acfbc6e6ea0647a9a
#
_cell.length_a   1.000
_cell.length_b   1.000
_cell.length_c   1.000
_cell.angle_alpha   90.00
_cell.angle_beta   90.00
_cell.angle_gamma   90.00
#
_symmetry.space_group_name_H-M   'P 1'
#
loop_
_entity.id
_entity.type
_entity.pdbx_description
1 polymer ?
#
loop_
_entity_poly.entity_id
_entity_poly.type
_entity_poly.pdbx_seq_one_letter_code
_entity_poly.pdbx_strand_id
1 'polypeptide(L)'
;MQEEQKKEYWKPSVTADIVVVDSHLAKYRNDGTFINLLLIRRSEKSEAFPSCWALPGGFLDKGESIEDCAVRELKEETGLEAKMLAPIGVFSKPDRDPRSQVISHAFMTMMISSDEQPLPFKAGDDANEAALFRLTGNFSEKDGSLEVALRCPKNGKSILFTAKFTRGRLGTVETEIKYSSYEKLAFDHAEIIARTILRVPDLVLPTKTKPVAGGEDGNATSDGEVR
;
A
#
# COMPACT_ATOMS: atom_id res chain seq x y z
N MET A 1 -23.67 37.46 36.68
CA MET A 1 -23.02 37.09 35.40
C MET A 1 -22.86 35.59 35.43
N GLN A 2 -23.60 34.84 34.62
CA GLN A 2 -23.41 33.39 34.49
C GLN A 2 -22.18 33.20 33.60
N GLU A 3 -21.14 32.54 34.12
CA GLU A 3 -20.01 32.07 33.32
C GLU A 3 -20.56 31.06 32.33
N GLU A 4 -20.55 31.42 31.05
CA GLU A 4 -20.77 30.43 29.96
C GLU A 4 -19.70 29.35 30.05
N GLN A 5 -20.06 28.17 30.53
CA GLN A 5 -19.20 27.00 30.47
C GLN A 5 -18.87 26.72 28.98
N LYS A 6 -17.65 27.08 28.59
CA LYS A 6 -17.13 26.81 27.26
C LYS A 6 -17.12 25.28 27.06
N LYS A 7 -17.96 24.78 26.17
CA LYS A 7 -18.05 23.34 25.84
C LYS A 7 -16.71 22.87 25.31
N GLU A 8 -16.04 21.99 26.05
CA GLU A 8 -14.81 21.37 25.60
C GLU A 8 -15.13 20.19 24.65
N TYR A 9 -14.60 20.25 23.42
CA TYR A 9 -14.77 19.17 22.45
C TYR A 9 -13.57 18.23 22.52
N TRP A 10 -13.84 16.94 22.42
CA TRP A 10 -12.81 15.92 22.30
C TRP A 10 -11.95 16.19 21.06
N LYS A 11 -10.62 16.07 21.21
CA LYS A 11 -9.63 16.34 20.16
C LYS A 11 -8.82 15.08 19.89
N PRO A 12 -9.23 14.22 18.94
CA PRO A 12 -8.41 13.09 18.54
C PRO A 12 -7.13 13.60 17.87
N SER A 13 -6.07 12.79 17.95
CA SER A 13 -4.86 13.04 17.16
C SER A 13 -5.14 12.72 15.69
N VAL A 14 -4.45 13.43 14.80
CA VAL A 14 -4.55 13.20 13.35
C VAL A 14 -3.21 12.73 12.82
N THR A 15 -3.22 11.75 11.90
CA THR A 15 -2.05 11.22 11.22
C THR A 15 -2.26 11.17 9.71
N ALA A 16 -1.18 11.14 8.96
CA ALA A 16 -1.16 10.74 7.56
C ALA A 16 -0.42 9.42 7.39
N ASP A 17 -0.97 8.46 6.65
CA ASP A 17 -0.31 7.21 6.27
C ASP A 17 -0.19 7.14 4.74
N ILE A 18 0.94 6.69 4.20
CA ILE A 18 1.20 6.70 2.76
C ILE A 18 1.48 5.30 2.22
N VAL A 19 0.66 4.83 1.27
CA VAL A 19 0.94 3.64 0.47
C VAL A 19 1.86 4.04 -0.68
N VAL A 20 3.15 3.79 -0.53
CA VAL A 20 4.14 4.03 -1.58
C VAL A 20 4.19 2.82 -2.50
N VAL A 21 3.68 2.99 -3.70
CA VAL A 21 3.65 1.97 -4.76
C VAL A 21 4.84 2.19 -5.67
N ASP A 22 5.71 1.20 -5.79
CA ASP A 22 6.79 1.17 -6.75
C ASP A 22 6.43 0.23 -7.92
N SER A 23 6.24 0.81 -9.10
CA SER A 23 6.08 0.06 -10.35
C SER A 23 7.46 -0.23 -10.91
N HIS A 24 7.98 -1.43 -10.65
CA HIS A 24 9.32 -1.81 -11.04
C HIS A 24 9.36 -2.43 -12.43
N LEU A 25 10.14 -1.83 -13.33
CA LEU A 25 10.37 -2.30 -14.68
C LEU A 25 11.56 -3.26 -14.71
N ALA A 26 11.30 -4.55 -14.86
CA ALA A 26 12.35 -5.57 -14.90
C ALA A 26 12.85 -5.81 -16.34
N LYS A 27 14.17 -5.68 -16.56
CA LYS A 27 14.80 -5.76 -17.89
C LYS A 27 14.73 -7.16 -18.54
N TYR A 28 14.65 -8.21 -17.73
CA TYR A 28 14.87 -9.60 -18.20
C TYR A 28 13.71 -10.56 -17.95
N ARG A 29 12.50 -10.07 -17.63
CA ARG A 29 11.31 -10.91 -17.43
C ARG A 29 10.30 -10.69 -18.54
N ASN A 30 9.63 -11.75 -18.98
CA ASN A 30 8.63 -11.70 -20.05
C ASN A 30 7.40 -10.85 -19.72
N ASP A 31 7.12 -10.61 -18.44
CA ASP A 31 6.07 -9.74 -17.95
C ASP A 31 6.54 -8.31 -17.60
N GLY A 32 7.86 -8.11 -17.55
CA GLY A 32 8.55 -6.81 -17.52
C GLY A 32 8.26 -5.90 -16.32
N THR A 33 7.18 -6.11 -15.59
CA THR A 33 6.74 -5.20 -14.54
C THR A 33 6.24 -5.96 -13.32
N PHE A 34 6.57 -5.48 -12.14
CA PHE A 34 5.96 -5.94 -10.90
C PHE A 34 5.78 -4.79 -9.92
N ILE A 35 4.84 -4.95 -9.02
CA ILE A 35 4.49 -3.94 -8.04
C ILE A 35 5.14 -4.28 -6.70
N ASN A 36 5.79 -3.28 -6.11
CA ASN A 36 6.26 -3.35 -4.74
C ASN A 36 5.55 -2.29 -3.89
N LEU A 37 5.44 -2.56 -2.60
CA LEU A 37 5.09 -1.56 -1.60
C LEU A 37 6.32 -1.27 -0.73
N LEU A 38 6.60 0.00 -0.48
CA LEU A 38 7.62 0.39 0.49
C LEU A 38 7.01 0.33 1.89
N LEU A 39 7.67 -0.41 2.76
CA LEU A 39 7.35 -0.45 4.19
C LEU A 39 8.56 -0.03 5.00
N ILE A 40 8.31 0.57 6.14
CA ILE A 40 9.30 0.87 7.17
C ILE A 40 9.13 -0.11 8.33
N ARG A 41 10.20 -0.37 9.05
CA ARG A 41 10.16 -1.17 10.28
C ARG A 41 10.27 -0.25 11.48
N ARG A 42 9.24 -0.27 12.31
CA ARG A 42 9.19 0.54 13.53
C ARG A 42 10.33 0.18 14.48
N SER A 43 10.80 1.18 15.21
CA SER A 43 11.83 1.00 16.24
C SER A 43 11.40 -0.05 17.27
N GLU A 44 12.36 -0.80 17.79
CA GLU A 44 12.15 -1.73 18.92
C GLU A 44 11.70 -1.00 20.19
N LYS A 45 11.98 0.31 20.28
CA LYS A 45 11.58 1.17 21.39
C LYS A 45 10.23 1.86 21.18
N SER A 46 9.57 1.63 20.03
CA SER A 46 8.26 2.22 19.76
C SER A 46 7.24 1.78 20.81
N GLU A 47 6.49 2.70 21.35
CA GLU A 47 5.45 2.47 22.37
C GLU A 47 4.34 1.55 21.85
N ALA A 48 3.96 1.71 20.57
CA ALA A 48 2.97 0.87 19.92
C ALA A 48 3.61 0.08 18.76
N PHE A 49 3.31 -1.22 18.66
CA PHE A 49 3.76 -2.11 17.60
C PHE A 49 5.29 -2.09 17.36
N PRO A 50 6.13 -2.30 18.41
CA PRO A 50 7.57 -2.32 18.26
C PRO A 50 7.99 -3.41 17.26
N SER A 51 9.00 -3.11 16.44
CA SER A 51 9.55 -4.02 15.42
C SER A 51 8.58 -4.49 14.34
N CYS A 52 7.34 -4.00 14.31
CA CYS A 52 6.40 -4.30 13.23
C CYS A 52 6.70 -3.49 11.97
N TRP A 53 6.31 -4.04 10.82
CA TRP A 53 6.32 -3.31 9.56
C TRP A 53 5.12 -2.36 9.50
N ALA A 54 5.31 -1.19 8.90
CA ALA A 54 4.30 -0.15 8.80
C ALA A 54 4.37 0.56 7.44
N LEU A 55 3.30 1.23 7.06
CA LEU A 55 3.34 2.27 6.04
C LEU A 55 4.14 3.46 6.58
N PRO A 56 4.88 4.20 5.75
CA PRO A 56 5.40 5.51 6.13
C PRO A 56 4.26 6.45 6.57
N GLY A 57 4.51 7.26 7.60
CA GLY A 57 3.52 8.21 8.08
C GLY A 57 3.66 8.56 9.56
N GLY A 58 2.99 9.63 9.97
CA GLY A 58 3.07 10.13 11.33
C GLY A 58 2.03 11.18 11.66
N PHE A 59 2.26 11.88 12.76
CA PHE A 59 1.32 12.85 13.31
C PHE A 59 1.36 14.20 12.59
N LEU A 60 0.18 14.78 12.42
CA LEU A 60 0.00 16.12 11.89
C LEU A 60 0.59 17.17 12.86
N ASP A 61 1.47 18.00 12.35
CA ASP A 61 2.04 19.12 13.10
C ASP A 61 1.11 20.34 13.08
N LYS A 62 1.30 21.21 14.08
CA LYS A 62 0.50 22.43 14.18
C LYS A 62 0.77 23.37 13.00
N GLY A 63 -0.26 23.61 12.21
CA GLY A 63 -0.22 24.63 11.14
C GLY A 63 0.12 24.06 9.77
N GLU A 64 0.32 22.74 9.63
CA GLU A 64 0.46 22.09 8.33
C GLU A 64 -0.89 21.51 7.84
N SER A 65 -1.01 21.30 6.52
CA SER A 65 -2.09 20.52 5.93
C SER A 65 -1.81 19.03 6.08
N ILE A 66 -2.85 18.19 5.93
CA ILE A 66 -2.66 16.74 6.03
C ILE A 66 -1.83 16.18 4.85
N GLU A 67 -1.87 16.84 3.70
CA GLU A 67 -1.06 16.55 2.53
C GLU A 67 0.42 16.91 2.78
N ASP A 68 0.70 18.06 3.40
CA ASP A 68 2.06 18.46 3.78
C ASP A 68 2.65 17.50 4.82
N CYS A 69 1.84 17.09 5.81
CA CYS A 69 2.20 16.05 6.77
C CYS A 69 2.63 14.77 6.06
N ALA A 70 1.83 14.28 5.11
CA ALA A 70 2.16 13.07 4.34
C ALA A 70 3.49 13.21 3.60
N VAL A 71 3.74 14.35 2.95
CA VAL A 71 4.99 14.60 2.21
C VAL A 71 6.19 14.69 3.16
N ARG A 72 6.05 15.40 4.28
CA ARG A 72 7.10 15.54 5.30
C ARG A 72 7.49 14.18 5.88
N GLU A 73 6.51 13.41 6.38
CA GLU A 73 6.73 12.10 6.99
C GLU A 73 7.37 11.11 6.01
N LEU A 74 6.90 11.09 4.74
CA LEU A 74 7.51 10.26 3.72
C LEU A 74 8.99 10.61 3.52
N LYS A 75 9.32 11.91 3.50
CA LYS A 75 10.69 12.37 3.32
C LYS A 75 11.57 12.06 4.53
N GLU A 76 11.05 12.27 5.74
CA GLU A 76 11.78 12.02 7.00
C GLU A 76 12.07 10.53 7.18
N GLU A 77 11.08 9.66 6.95
CA GLU A 77 11.22 8.22 7.18
C GLU A 77 11.89 7.45 6.05
N THR A 78 11.86 7.97 4.81
CA THR A 78 12.34 7.21 3.64
C THR A 78 13.29 7.98 2.72
N GLY A 79 13.42 9.30 2.90
CA GLY A 79 14.17 10.17 1.99
C GLY A 79 13.51 10.41 0.63
N LEU A 80 12.31 9.86 0.40
CA LEU A 80 11.59 10.00 -0.86
C LEU A 80 10.71 11.24 -0.87
N GLU A 81 10.49 11.79 -2.06
CA GLU A 81 9.57 12.91 -2.28
C GLU A 81 8.41 12.48 -3.19
N ALA A 82 7.19 12.59 -2.67
CA ALA A 82 5.99 12.34 -3.46
C ALA A 82 5.74 13.51 -4.42
N LYS A 83 5.51 13.21 -5.71
CA LYS A 83 5.11 14.22 -6.72
C LYS A 83 3.60 14.37 -6.79
N MET A 84 2.87 13.33 -6.43
CA MET A 84 1.40 13.28 -6.42
C MET A 84 0.94 12.42 -5.26
N LEU A 85 -0.13 12.84 -4.59
CA LEU A 85 -0.83 12.09 -3.57
C LEU A 85 -2.27 11.85 -4.03
N ALA A 86 -2.69 10.59 -4.05
CA ALA A 86 -4.07 10.21 -4.29
C ALA A 86 -4.73 9.80 -2.96
N PRO A 87 -5.82 10.44 -2.51
CA PRO A 87 -6.46 10.09 -1.25
C PRO A 87 -7.11 8.71 -1.34
N ILE A 88 -6.82 7.84 -0.38
CA ILE A 88 -7.43 6.52 -0.22
C ILE A 88 -8.66 6.59 0.68
N GLY A 89 -8.57 7.30 1.78
CA GLY A 89 -9.69 7.47 2.69
C GLY A 89 -9.27 7.85 4.09
N VAL A 90 -10.29 7.92 4.95
CA VAL A 90 -10.14 8.21 6.37
C VAL A 90 -10.34 6.92 7.16
N PHE A 91 -9.45 6.66 8.08
CA PHE A 91 -9.43 5.50 8.97
C PHE A 91 -9.54 6.00 10.41
N SER A 92 -10.67 5.73 11.06
CA SER A 92 -11.02 6.35 12.34
C SER A 92 -11.65 5.37 13.34
N LYS A 93 -11.38 4.07 13.20
CA LYS A 93 -11.83 3.10 14.22
C LYS A 93 -11.24 3.50 15.58
N PRO A 94 -12.03 3.53 16.66
CA PRO A 94 -11.55 4.01 17.96
C PRO A 94 -10.33 3.28 18.51
N ASP A 95 -10.18 2.00 18.14
CA ASP A 95 -9.16 1.07 18.60
C ASP A 95 -8.02 0.85 17.60
N ARG A 96 -7.95 1.67 16.51
CA ARG A 96 -6.88 1.54 15.52
C ARG A 96 -5.48 1.79 16.09
N ASP A 97 -5.38 2.65 17.09
CA ASP A 97 -4.14 2.94 17.81
C ASP A 97 -4.36 2.69 19.31
N PRO A 98 -3.57 1.81 19.95
CA PRO A 98 -3.75 1.47 21.36
C PRO A 98 -3.41 2.61 22.33
N ARG A 99 -2.71 3.66 21.88
CA ARG A 99 -2.27 4.77 22.72
C ARG A 99 -3.37 5.80 22.96
N SER A 100 -4.17 6.07 21.91
CA SER A 100 -5.23 7.08 21.96
C SER A 100 -6.14 6.95 20.75
N GLN A 101 -7.25 7.72 20.73
CA GLN A 101 -8.05 7.83 19.52
C GLN A 101 -7.32 8.66 18.46
N VAL A 102 -7.03 8.03 17.34
CA VAL A 102 -6.32 8.61 16.20
C VAL A 102 -7.20 8.51 14.95
N ILE A 103 -7.21 9.57 14.16
CA ILE A 103 -7.83 9.60 12.83
C ILE A 103 -6.71 9.70 11.81
N SER A 104 -6.60 8.73 10.92
CA SER A 104 -5.63 8.76 9.83
C SER A 104 -6.28 9.08 8.50
N HIS A 105 -5.64 9.96 7.75
CA HIS A 105 -5.85 10.13 6.33
C HIS A 105 -4.82 9.31 5.57
N ALA A 106 -5.28 8.31 4.82
CA ALA A 106 -4.40 7.50 4.01
C ALA A 106 -4.34 8.03 2.58
N PHE A 107 -3.11 8.08 2.05
CA PHE A 107 -2.79 8.48 0.68
C PHE A 107 -2.05 7.35 -0.04
N MET A 108 -2.06 7.42 -1.37
CA MET A 108 -1.19 6.60 -2.23
C MET A 108 -0.33 7.52 -3.08
N THR A 109 0.93 7.17 -3.23
CA THR A 109 1.82 7.75 -4.25
C THR A 109 2.40 6.63 -5.10
N MET A 110 2.62 6.90 -6.39
CA MET A 110 3.23 5.96 -7.31
C MET A 110 4.59 6.44 -7.75
N MET A 111 5.55 5.55 -7.72
CA MET A 111 6.92 5.75 -8.19
C MET A 111 7.24 4.70 -9.23
N ILE A 112 8.23 4.99 -10.08
CA ILE A 112 8.69 4.05 -11.11
C ILE A 112 10.17 3.82 -10.88
N SER A 113 10.56 2.56 -10.78
CA SER A 113 11.95 2.13 -10.67
C SER A 113 12.32 1.10 -11.74
N SER A 114 13.60 0.78 -11.87
CA SER A 114 14.10 -0.30 -12.71
C SER A 114 15.37 -0.89 -12.10
N ASP A 115 15.87 -1.98 -12.69
CA ASP A 115 17.15 -2.58 -12.26
C ASP A 115 18.33 -1.60 -12.41
N GLU A 116 18.26 -0.66 -13.36
CA GLU A 116 19.27 0.38 -13.61
C GLU A 116 19.07 1.63 -12.74
N GLN A 117 17.83 1.91 -12.35
CA GLN A 117 17.42 3.05 -11.54
C GLN A 117 16.53 2.58 -10.38
N PRO A 118 17.10 1.96 -9.36
CA PRO A 118 16.36 1.52 -8.18
C PRO A 118 15.80 2.72 -7.42
N LEU A 119 14.70 2.51 -6.70
CA LEU A 119 14.12 3.54 -5.84
C LEU A 119 15.12 3.94 -4.74
N PRO A 120 15.51 5.23 -4.64
CA PRO A 120 16.61 5.68 -3.77
C PRO A 120 16.13 5.97 -2.32
N PHE A 121 15.44 5.00 -1.69
CA PHE A 121 14.99 5.15 -0.31
C PHE A 121 16.06 4.78 0.71
N LYS A 122 15.96 5.36 1.90
CA LYS A 122 16.77 5.06 3.09
C LYS A 122 15.83 4.96 4.29
N ALA A 123 16.19 4.19 5.29
CA ALA A 123 15.52 4.28 6.58
C ALA A 123 15.87 5.62 7.24
N GLY A 124 14.87 6.35 7.69
CA GLY A 124 15.05 7.58 8.46
C GLY A 124 15.38 7.31 9.94
N ASP A 125 15.49 8.37 10.72
CA ASP A 125 16.00 8.31 12.10
C ASP A 125 15.15 7.45 13.05
N ASP A 126 13.83 7.42 12.85
CA ASP A 126 12.88 6.65 13.66
C ASP A 126 12.54 5.26 13.11
N ALA A 127 13.03 4.92 11.91
CA ALA A 127 12.84 3.63 11.29
C ALA A 127 14.12 2.78 11.38
N ASN A 128 14.02 1.58 11.97
CA ASN A 128 15.14 0.65 12.01
C ASN A 128 15.52 0.08 10.63
N GLU A 129 14.57 0.02 9.72
CA GLU A 129 14.74 -0.55 8.38
C GLU A 129 13.64 -0.01 7.44
N ALA A 130 13.98 0.18 6.17
CA ALA A 130 13.02 0.36 5.10
C ALA A 130 13.23 -0.70 4.03
N ALA A 131 12.16 -1.25 3.46
CA ALA A 131 12.27 -2.31 2.47
C ALA A 131 11.09 -2.32 1.49
N LEU A 132 11.39 -2.73 0.24
CA LEU A 132 10.39 -3.02 -0.77
C LEU A 132 9.86 -4.44 -0.60
N PHE A 133 8.55 -4.56 -0.53
CA PHE A 133 7.83 -5.81 -0.49
C PHE A 133 7.09 -6.01 -1.80
N ARG A 134 7.38 -7.09 -2.51
CA ARG A 134 6.63 -7.48 -3.70
C ARG A 134 5.18 -7.78 -3.33
N LEU A 135 4.26 -7.06 -3.96
CA LEU A 135 2.83 -7.23 -3.78
C LEU A 135 2.31 -8.29 -4.75
N THR A 136 1.56 -9.24 -4.22
CA THR A 136 0.67 -10.11 -5.00
C THR A 136 -0.66 -10.22 -4.28
N GLY A 137 -1.74 -10.38 -5.03
CA GLY A 137 -3.07 -10.52 -4.45
C GLY A 137 -3.98 -11.35 -5.35
N ASN A 138 -5.01 -11.91 -4.72
CA ASN A 138 -6.04 -12.68 -5.40
C ASN A 138 -7.39 -12.29 -4.83
N PHE A 139 -8.25 -11.72 -5.66
CA PHE A 139 -9.61 -11.34 -5.28
C PHE A 139 -10.59 -12.45 -5.62
N SER A 140 -11.37 -12.88 -4.65
CA SER A 140 -12.45 -13.85 -4.78
C SER A 140 -13.79 -13.12 -4.85
N GLU A 141 -14.42 -13.10 -6.02
CA GLU A 141 -15.77 -12.54 -6.19
C GLU A 141 -16.82 -13.35 -5.43
N LYS A 142 -16.56 -14.64 -5.17
CA LYS A 142 -17.51 -15.55 -4.55
C LYS A 142 -17.88 -15.14 -3.13
N ASP A 143 -16.91 -14.64 -2.37
CA ASP A 143 -17.09 -14.30 -0.93
C ASP A 143 -16.62 -12.88 -0.58
N GLY A 144 -16.22 -12.10 -1.59
CA GLY A 144 -15.76 -10.70 -1.40
C GLY A 144 -14.47 -10.61 -0.61
N SER A 145 -13.59 -11.63 -0.70
CA SER A 145 -12.31 -11.63 -0.01
C SER A 145 -11.14 -11.31 -0.95
N LEU A 146 -10.11 -10.70 -0.39
CA LEU A 146 -8.83 -10.40 -1.04
C LEU A 146 -7.69 -11.05 -0.25
N GLU A 147 -7.03 -12.01 -0.85
CA GLU A 147 -5.78 -12.54 -0.33
C GLU A 147 -4.63 -11.63 -0.74
N VAL A 148 -3.79 -11.24 0.21
CA VAL A 148 -2.64 -10.37 -0.02
C VAL A 148 -1.39 -11.04 0.48
N ALA A 149 -0.36 -11.04 -0.36
CA ALA A 149 0.98 -11.45 0.02
C ALA A 149 1.99 -10.34 -0.29
N LEU A 150 2.70 -9.92 0.73
CA LEU A 150 3.83 -9.01 0.68
C LEU A 150 5.10 -9.81 0.96
N ARG A 151 6.00 -9.92 0.00
CA ARG A 151 7.25 -10.68 0.13
C ARG A 151 8.45 -9.78 -0.08
N CYS A 152 9.31 -9.70 0.93
CA CYS A 152 10.56 -8.95 0.85
C CYS A 152 11.64 -9.82 0.19
N PRO A 153 12.12 -9.49 -1.02
CA PRO A 153 13.15 -10.27 -1.69
C PRO A 153 14.50 -10.23 -0.96
N LYS A 154 14.77 -9.13 -0.23
CA LYS A 154 16.05 -8.88 0.43
C LYS A 154 16.29 -9.79 1.63
N ASN A 155 15.27 -10.07 2.43
CA ASN A 155 15.42 -10.81 3.71
C ASN A 155 14.51 -12.04 3.83
N GLY A 156 13.72 -12.36 2.78
CA GLY A 156 12.80 -13.49 2.75
C GLY A 156 11.57 -13.36 3.63
N LYS A 157 11.38 -12.24 4.33
CA LYS A 157 10.20 -12.01 5.17
C LYS A 157 8.94 -11.93 4.33
N SER A 158 7.84 -12.41 4.91
CA SER A 158 6.53 -12.41 4.24
C SER A 158 5.45 -12.00 5.22
N ILE A 159 4.54 -11.12 4.74
CA ILE A 159 3.33 -10.72 5.44
C ILE A 159 2.16 -11.19 4.57
N LEU A 160 1.38 -12.11 5.11
CA LEU A 160 0.27 -12.73 4.41
C LEU A 160 -1.02 -12.47 5.20
N PHE A 161 -2.04 -11.96 4.53
CA PHE A 161 -3.34 -11.73 5.14
C PHE A 161 -4.47 -11.85 4.13
N THR A 162 -5.67 -12.12 4.65
CA THR A 162 -6.92 -12.05 3.91
C THR A 162 -7.73 -10.88 4.43
N ALA A 163 -8.21 -10.03 3.53
CA ALA A 163 -9.17 -8.98 3.82
C ALA A 163 -10.55 -9.40 3.32
N LYS A 164 -11.55 -9.45 4.20
CA LYS A 164 -12.94 -9.69 3.84
C LYS A 164 -13.71 -8.38 3.92
N PHE A 165 -14.37 -8.04 2.82
CA PHE A 165 -15.13 -6.80 2.72
C PHE A 165 -16.62 -7.08 2.87
N THR A 166 -17.28 -6.32 3.73
CA THR A 166 -18.73 -6.37 3.91
C THR A 166 -19.31 -4.97 3.80
N ARG A 167 -20.57 -4.92 3.36
CA ARG A 167 -21.29 -3.64 3.27
C ARG A 167 -21.78 -3.26 4.66
N GLY A 168 -21.20 -2.21 5.21
CA GLY A 168 -21.60 -1.65 6.49
C GLY A 168 -22.80 -0.70 6.35
N ARG A 169 -23.16 -0.07 7.47
CA ARG A 169 -24.20 0.95 7.53
C ARG A 169 -23.88 2.11 6.61
N LEU A 170 -24.87 2.76 6.06
CA LEU A 170 -24.77 3.94 5.18
C LEU A 170 -23.89 3.71 3.92
N GLY A 171 -23.74 2.44 3.48
CA GLY A 171 -22.94 2.11 2.31
C GLY A 171 -21.43 2.14 2.55
N THR A 172 -20.98 2.23 3.79
CA THR A 172 -19.57 2.09 4.15
C THR A 172 -19.06 0.69 3.85
N VAL A 173 -17.76 0.55 3.67
CA VAL A 173 -17.10 -0.76 3.55
C VAL A 173 -16.47 -1.08 4.90
N GLU A 174 -16.91 -2.17 5.50
CA GLU A 174 -16.25 -2.75 6.67
C GLU A 174 -15.25 -3.80 6.21
N THR A 175 -14.10 -3.84 6.86
CA THR A 175 -12.99 -4.74 6.48
C THR A 175 -12.58 -5.55 7.71
N GLU A 176 -12.58 -6.87 7.56
CA GLU A 176 -12.02 -7.81 8.52
C GLU A 176 -10.69 -8.33 8.00
N ILE A 177 -9.63 -8.23 8.81
CA ILE A 177 -8.27 -8.69 8.45
C ILE A 177 -7.94 -9.96 9.23
N LYS A 178 -7.51 -11.00 8.51
CA LYS A 178 -6.98 -12.24 9.09
C LYS A 178 -5.58 -12.51 8.58
N TYR A 179 -4.60 -12.48 9.48
CA TYR A 179 -3.22 -12.84 9.15
C TYR A 179 -3.03 -14.36 9.12
N SER A 180 -2.28 -14.83 8.11
CA SER A 180 -1.81 -16.22 7.99
C SER A 180 -0.29 -16.34 8.12
N SER A 181 0.43 -15.23 8.36
CA SER A 181 1.86 -15.17 8.61
C SER A 181 2.17 -14.78 10.05
N TYR A 182 3.42 -15.06 10.49
CA TYR A 182 3.94 -14.58 11.77
C TYR A 182 4.16 -13.07 11.76
N GLU A 183 4.79 -12.54 10.70
CA GLU A 183 4.97 -11.11 10.51
C GLU A 183 3.61 -10.44 10.24
N LYS A 184 3.42 -9.27 10.86
CA LYS A 184 2.18 -8.48 10.75
C LYS A 184 2.53 -7.03 10.48
N LEU A 185 1.55 -6.30 9.96
CA LEU A 185 1.61 -4.84 9.87
C LEU A 185 1.16 -4.21 11.19
N ALA A 186 1.72 -3.05 11.49
CA ALA A 186 1.28 -2.22 12.60
C ALA A 186 -0.11 -1.65 12.33
N PHE A 187 -0.81 -1.29 13.38
CA PHE A 187 -2.11 -0.61 13.33
C PHE A 187 -3.12 -1.32 12.42
N ASP A 188 -3.89 -0.55 11.67
CA ASP A 188 -4.82 -1.01 10.63
C ASP A 188 -4.23 -0.90 9.20
N HIS A 189 -2.89 -0.88 9.06
CA HIS A 189 -2.22 -0.71 7.78
C HIS A 189 -2.55 -1.81 6.77
N ALA A 190 -2.87 -3.04 7.22
CA ALA A 190 -3.38 -4.07 6.34
C ALA A 190 -4.72 -3.70 5.71
N GLU A 191 -5.62 -3.03 6.46
CA GLU A 191 -6.88 -2.51 5.94
C GLU A 191 -6.63 -1.40 4.93
N ILE A 192 -5.70 -0.47 5.22
CA ILE A 192 -5.33 0.61 4.29
C ILE A 192 -4.83 0.03 2.96
N ILE A 193 -3.91 -0.94 3.00
CA ILE A 193 -3.40 -1.62 1.80
C ILE A 193 -4.52 -2.33 1.04
N ALA A 194 -5.37 -3.09 1.73
CA ALA A 194 -6.46 -3.81 1.11
C ALA A 194 -7.46 -2.86 0.41
N ARG A 195 -7.80 -1.73 1.03
CA ARG A 195 -8.67 -0.71 0.43
C ARG A 195 -8.00 0.02 -0.73
N THR A 196 -6.67 0.20 -0.69
CA THR A 196 -5.91 0.73 -1.83
C THR A 196 -6.03 -0.21 -3.02
N ILE A 197 -5.85 -1.52 -2.84
CA ILE A 197 -5.98 -2.52 -3.89
C ILE A 197 -7.40 -2.53 -4.46
N LEU A 198 -8.45 -2.42 -3.64
CA LEU A 198 -9.83 -2.32 -4.12
C LEU A 198 -10.06 -1.10 -5.02
N ARG A 199 -9.41 0.03 -4.73
CA ARG A 199 -9.50 1.25 -5.54
C ARG A 199 -8.69 1.19 -6.82
N VAL A 200 -7.58 0.46 -6.79
CA VAL A 200 -6.64 0.29 -7.91
C VAL A 200 -6.36 -1.21 -8.09
N PRO A 201 -7.34 -1.97 -8.63
CA PRO A 201 -7.21 -3.43 -8.74
C PRO A 201 -6.01 -3.87 -9.57
N ASP A 202 -5.55 -3.05 -10.52
CA ASP A 202 -4.39 -3.30 -11.37
C ASP A 202 -3.08 -3.50 -10.58
N LEU A 203 -3.04 -3.09 -9.31
CA LEU A 203 -1.89 -3.36 -8.43
C LEU A 203 -1.63 -4.86 -8.21
N VAL A 204 -2.65 -5.71 -8.32
CA VAL A 204 -2.55 -7.15 -8.03
C VAL A 204 -3.02 -8.06 -9.17
N LEU A 205 -3.83 -7.53 -10.07
CA LEU A 205 -4.30 -8.30 -11.22
C LEU A 205 -3.15 -8.49 -12.21
N PRO A 206 -2.98 -9.72 -12.79
CA PRO A 206 -2.04 -9.90 -13.87
C PRO A 206 -2.47 -8.96 -15.01
N THR A 207 -1.55 -8.14 -15.50
CA THR A 207 -1.76 -7.41 -16.73
C THR A 207 -2.17 -8.43 -17.79
N LYS A 208 -3.40 -8.29 -18.33
CA LYS A 208 -3.83 -9.12 -19.46
C LYS A 208 -2.85 -8.85 -20.59
N THR A 209 -1.88 -9.74 -20.77
CA THR A 209 -1.05 -9.74 -21.96
C THR A 209 -2.00 -9.88 -23.13
N LYS A 210 -2.11 -8.83 -23.98
CA LYS A 210 -2.77 -8.99 -25.26
C LYS A 210 -2.09 -10.19 -25.92
N PRO A 211 -2.85 -11.20 -26.39
CA PRO A 211 -2.24 -12.27 -27.15
C PRO A 211 -1.49 -11.61 -28.32
N VAL A 212 -0.21 -11.89 -28.41
CA VAL A 212 0.58 -11.54 -29.59
C VAL A 212 -0.12 -12.22 -30.74
N ALA A 213 -0.69 -11.43 -31.65
CA ALA A 213 -1.30 -11.96 -32.85
C ALA A 213 -0.25 -12.83 -33.56
N GLY A 214 -0.45 -14.13 -33.51
CA GLY A 214 0.41 -15.10 -34.20
C GLY A 214 0.46 -14.70 -35.67
N GLY A 215 1.66 -14.42 -36.15
CA GLY A 215 1.88 -14.28 -37.59
C GLY A 215 1.46 -15.57 -38.25
N GLU A 216 0.44 -15.51 -39.08
CA GLU A 216 0.13 -16.55 -40.04
C GLU A 216 1.31 -16.59 -41.03
N ASP A 217 2.20 -17.56 -40.85
CA ASP A 217 3.15 -17.93 -41.89
C ASP A 217 2.36 -18.52 -43.07
N GLY A 218 2.11 -17.65 -44.03
CA GLY A 218 1.58 -18.06 -45.33
C GLY A 218 2.57 -18.93 -46.07
N ASN A 219 2.44 -20.24 -45.93
CA ASN A 219 3.10 -21.20 -46.81
C ASN A 219 2.21 -21.41 -48.05
N ALA A 220 2.45 -20.62 -49.08
CA ALA A 220 1.91 -20.84 -50.38
C ALA A 220 2.80 -21.86 -51.13
N THR A 221 2.45 -23.11 -51.10
CA THR A 221 2.99 -24.12 -52.03
C THR A 221 2.32 -23.93 -53.38
N SER A 222 3.09 -23.48 -54.32
CA SER A 222 2.80 -23.55 -55.73
C SER A 222 3.05 -24.99 -56.20
N ASP A 223 1.99 -25.72 -56.57
CA ASP A 223 2.11 -26.86 -57.47
C ASP A 223 1.42 -26.52 -58.78
N GLY A 224 2.25 -26.40 -59.75
CA GLY A 224 1.80 -26.34 -61.13
C GLY A 224 1.41 -27.72 -61.65
N GLU A 225 0.38 -27.77 -62.48
CA GLU A 225 0.25 -28.84 -63.48
C GLU A 225 -0.34 -28.31 -64.77
N VAL A 226 0.36 -28.72 -65.80
CA VAL A 226 0.17 -28.51 -67.21
C VAL A 226 -1.06 -29.27 -67.69
N ARG A 227 -1.93 -28.64 -68.41
CA ARG A 227 -2.43 -29.06 -69.74
C ARG A 227 -3.42 -28.08 -70.30
#